data_188a3a7fe2338c0607965fb46e6f6a8b
#
_entry.id   188a3a7fe2338c0607965fb46e6f6a8b
#
_cell.length_a   1.000
_cell.length_b   1.000
_cell.length_c   1.000
_cell.angle_alpha   90.00
_cell.angle_beta   90.00
_cell.angle_gamma   90.00
#
_symmetry.space_group_name_H-M   'P 1'
#
loop_
_entity.id
_entity.type
_entity.pdbx_description
1 polymer ?
#
loop_
_entity_poly.entity_id
_entity_poly.type
_entity_poly.pdbx_seq_one_letter_code
_entity_poly.pdbx_strand_id
1 'polypeptide(L)'
;MRKYLAVLLLCILVSMPCHAKQAQAPPVNVKTEGMQIMWRHMEMRGEMVTKPQLKGRLIIPSVGIDVGLYYVNWDNGQRIANRKDSAGWYHRFLTKHSEVIADHKTQEFKTLPKVQVGDRAYILTKDEIIALTCTWAIDGHNTGDYITDANYHSVIDDAEYVCYTCLKGWRNVRVVGFDSVPGGFRSLFENNGYLF
;
A
#
# COMPACT_ATOMS: atom_id res chain seq x y z
N MET A 1 -3.74 -55.18 -18.30
CA MET A 1 -3.04 -54.42 -17.27
C MET A 1 -1.96 -53.40 -17.76
N ARG A 2 -1.52 -53.43 -19.03
CA ARG A 2 -0.51 -52.48 -19.58
C ARG A 2 -1.05 -51.10 -20.01
N LYS A 3 -2.38 -50.93 -20.19
CA LYS A 3 -2.96 -49.65 -20.68
C LYS A 3 -3.19 -48.59 -19.60
N TYR A 4 -3.22 -48.98 -18.33
CA TYR A 4 -3.43 -48.03 -17.19
C TYR A 4 -2.15 -47.43 -16.64
N LEU A 5 -0.99 -48.04 -16.96
CA LEU A 5 0.32 -47.50 -16.48
C LEU A 5 0.72 -46.22 -17.26
N ALA A 6 0.33 -46.12 -18.53
CA ALA A 6 0.65 -44.95 -19.37
C ALA A 6 -0.15 -43.69 -18.98
N VAL A 7 -1.38 -43.86 -18.48
CA VAL A 7 -2.22 -42.73 -18.05
C VAL A 7 -1.76 -42.17 -16.70
N LEU A 8 -1.25 -43.01 -15.81
CA LEU A 8 -0.72 -42.57 -14.50
C LEU A 8 0.58 -41.78 -14.64
N LEU A 9 1.42 -42.10 -15.63
CA LEU A 9 2.68 -41.36 -15.85
C LEU A 9 2.42 -39.98 -16.48
N LEU A 10 1.34 -39.80 -17.25
CA LEU A 10 1.01 -38.54 -17.89
C LEU A 10 0.46 -37.51 -16.88
N CYS A 11 -0.23 -37.98 -15.82
CA CYS A 11 -0.77 -37.11 -14.79
C CYS A 11 0.30 -36.54 -13.84
N ILE A 12 1.46 -37.18 -13.72
CA ILE A 12 2.55 -36.71 -12.85
C ILE A 12 3.37 -35.58 -13.50
N LEU A 13 3.36 -35.49 -14.84
CA LEU A 13 4.10 -34.46 -15.56
C LEU A 13 3.39 -33.08 -15.63
N VAL A 14 2.09 -33.02 -15.31
CA VAL A 14 1.29 -31.77 -15.38
C VAL A 14 1.27 -30.99 -14.07
N SER A 15 1.76 -31.58 -12.97
CA SER A 15 1.71 -30.97 -11.61
C SER A 15 3.05 -30.38 -11.14
N MET A 16 3.96 -30.03 -12.06
CA MET A 16 5.10 -29.18 -11.65
C MET A 16 4.59 -27.77 -11.40
N PRO A 17 4.64 -27.28 -10.15
CA PRO A 17 4.34 -25.88 -9.88
C PRO A 17 5.35 -25.06 -10.68
N CYS A 18 4.85 -24.26 -11.62
CA CYS A 18 5.64 -23.26 -12.30
C CYS A 18 6.03 -22.21 -11.25
N HIS A 19 7.18 -22.43 -10.61
CA HIS A 19 7.79 -21.40 -9.77
C HIS A 19 8.27 -20.32 -10.75
N ALA A 20 7.36 -19.40 -11.08
CA ALA A 20 7.76 -18.13 -11.67
C ALA A 20 8.82 -17.54 -10.72
N LYS A 21 10.07 -17.46 -11.16
CA LYS A 21 11.10 -16.70 -10.46
C LYS A 21 10.54 -15.30 -10.27
N GLN A 22 10.08 -15.01 -9.06
CA GLN A 22 9.74 -13.67 -8.65
C GLN A 22 10.99 -12.83 -8.92
N ALA A 23 10.89 -11.91 -9.87
CA ALA A 23 11.97 -10.98 -10.15
C ALA A 23 12.18 -10.19 -8.86
N GLN A 24 13.26 -10.50 -8.16
CA GLN A 24 13.66 -9.81 -6.95
C GLN A 24 13.95 -8.36 -7.36
N ALA A 25 13.20 -7.42 -6.84
CA ALA A 25 13.48 -6.01 -7.05
C ALA A 25 14.94 -5.73 -6.69
N PRO A 26 15.66 -4.88 -7.45
CA PRO A 26 17.05 -4.57 -7.15
C PRO A 26 17.18 -4.12 -5.70
N PRO A 27 18.24 -4.50 -4.97
CA PRO A 27 18.39 -4.16 -3.57
C PRO A 27 18.42 -2.63 -3.44
N VAL A 28 17.35 -2.09 -2.87
CA VAL A 28 17.27 -0.65 -2.54
C VAL A 28 18.34 -0.39 -1.48
N ASN A 29 19.16 0.65 -1.70
CA ASN A 29 20.11 1.09 -0.69
C ASN A 29 19.32 1.68 0.48
N VAL A 30 19.07 0.87 1.49
CA VAL A 30 18.24 1.18 2.66
C VAL A 30 18.68 2.48 3.34
N LYS A 31 19.99 2.75 3.40
CA LYS A 31 20.53 3.98 3.98
C LYS A 31 20.07 5.21 3.20
N THR A 32 20.18 5.19 1.88
CA THR A 32 19.76 6.31 1.04
C THR A 32 18.26 6.53 1.13
N GLU A 33 17.47 5.46 1.13
CA GLU A 33 16.01 5.52 1.32
C GLU A 33 15.66 6.15 2.67
N GLY A 34 16.30 5.68 3.77
CA GLY A 34 16.04 6.21 5.10
C GLY A 34 16.34 7.70 5.22
N MET A 35 17.48 8.14 4.70
CA MET A 35 17.82 9.56 4.69
C MET A 35 16.80 10.39 3.91
N GLN A 36 16.35 9.90 2.75
CA GLN A 36 15.32 10.57 1.95
C GLN A 36 14.00 10.70 2.72
N ILE A 37 13.58 9.64 3.40
CA ILE A 37 12.36 9.64 4.21
C ILE A 37 12.48 10.63 5.38
N MET A 38 13.62 10.68 6.08
CA MET A 38 13.85 11.65 7.14
C MET A 38 13.81 13.09 6.62
N TRP A 39 14.47 13.39 5.52
CA TRP A 39 14.41 14.69 4.89
C TRP A 39 12.97 15.07 4.52
N ARG A 40 12.26 14.14 3.92
CA ARG A 40 10.87 14.38 3.52
C ARG A 40 9.95 14.62 4.73
N HIS A 41 10.23 13.96 5.86
CA HIS A 41 9.52 14.21 7.12
C HIS A 41 9.74 15.65 7.62
N MET A 42 10.98 16.14 7.59
CA MET A 42 11.28 17.51 7.99
C MET A 42 10.60 18.54 7.09
N GLU A 43 10.64 18.34 5.77
CA GLU A 43 9.93 19.19 4.80
C GLU A 43 8.42 19.21 5.05
N MET A 44 7.81 18.05 5.22
CA MET A 44 6.39 17.93 5.51
C MET A 44 5.99 18.69 6.79
N ARG A 45 6.79 18.62 7.85
CA ARG A 45 6.52 19.38 9.08
C ARG A 45 6.52 20.89 8.82
N GLY A 46 7.39 21.38 7.95
CA GLY A 46 7.37 22.76 7.45
C GLY A 46 6.10 23.07 6.66
N GLU A 47 5.68 22.16 5.76
CA GLU A 47 4.45 22.31 5.00
C GLU A 47 3.20 22.39 5.89
N MET A 48 3.13 21.63 6.98
CA MET A 48 1.99 21.64 7.90
C MET A 48 1.76 22.98 8.58
N VAL A 49 2.78 23.81 8.71
CA VAL A 49 2.65 25.17 9.24
C VAL A 49 1.83 26.05 8.30
N THR A 50 2.05 25.91 6.99
CA THR A 50 1.35 26.69 5.96
C THR A 50 0.08 26.02 5.45
N LYS A 51 -0.04 24.71 5.66
CA LYS A 51 -1.19 23.87 5.25
C LYS A 51 -1.78 23.12 6.44
N PRO A 52 -2.51 23.76 7.37
CA PRO A 52 -2.95 23.13 8.62
C PRO A 52 -3.92 21.94 8.42
N GLN A 53 -4.48 21.79 7.23
CA GLN A 53 -5.34 20.64 6.87
C GLN A 53 -4.53 19.40 6.48
N LEU A 54 -3.24 19.54 6.15
CA LEU A 54 -2.34 18.42 5.92
C LEU A 54 -2.15 17.65 7.24
N LYS A 55 -2.39 16.34 7.22
CA LYS A 55 -2.33 15.46 8.40
C LYS A 55 -1.13 14.53 8.37
N GLY A 56 -0.58 14.32 7.20
CA GLY A 56 0.57 13.45 7.01
C GLY A 56 0.95 13.36 5.54
N ARG A 57 1.80 12.38 5.24
CA ARG A 57 2.24 12.07 3.90
C ARG A 57 2.42 10.58 3.73
N LEU A 58 1.96 10.02 2.62
CA LEU A 58 2.21 8.63 2.24
C LEU A 58 3.31 8.60 1.19
N ILE A 59 4.33 7.77 1.43
CA ILE A 59 5.41 7.51 0.47
C ILE A 59 5.49 6.00 0.21
N ILE A 60 5.46 5.59 -1.07
CA ILE A 60 5.73 4.22 -1.50
C ILE A 60 6.82 4.30 -2.57
N PRO A 61 8.11 4.14 -2.17
CA PRO A 61 9.25 4.42 -3.05
C PRO A 61 9.29 3.55 -4.30
N SER A 62 8.95 2.26 -4.18
CA SER A 62 9.00 1.29 -5.28
C SER A 62 8.16 1.67 -6.49
N VAL A 63 7.09 2.44 -6.27
CA VAL A 63 6.15 2.87 -7.32
C VAL A 63 6.08 4.38 -7.49
N GLY A 64 6.92 5.14 -6.75
CA GLY A 64 7.04 6.58 -6.87
C GLY A 64 5.81 7.35 -6.37
N ILE A 65 5.07 6.81 -5.39
CA ILE A 65 4.00 7.54 -4.70
C ILE A 65 4.63 8.40 -3.60
N ASP A 66 4.32 9.69 -3.60
CA ASP A 66 4.68 10.67 -2.57
C ASP A 66 3.58 11.73 -2.50
N VAL A 67 2.61 11.58 -1.57
CA VAL A 67 1.36 12.31 -1.58
C VAL A 67 0.96 12.79 -0.18
N GLY A 68 0.44 14.02 -0.09
CA GLY A 68 -0.09 14.57 1.16
C GLY A 68 -1.41 13.90 1.57
N LEU A 69 -1.56 13.62 2.85
CA LEU A 69 -2.73 12.98 3.44
C LEU A 69 -3.65 14.01 4.10
N TYR A 70 -4.93 13.95 3.77
CA TYR A 70 -5.98 14.83 4.30
C TYR A 70 -7.13 14.01 4.84
N TYR A 71 -7.59 14.30 6.07
CA TYR A 71 -8.74 13.57 6.63
C TYR A 71 -10.00 13.78 5.80
N VAL A 72 -10.64 12.66 5.50
CA VAL A 72 -11.91 12.62 4.78
C VAL A 72 -13.06 12.47 5.75
N ASN A 73 -14.10 13.26 5.50
CA ASN A 73 -15.44 13.11 6.06
C ASN A 73 -16.45 13.01 4.89
N TRP A 74 -17.73 12.85 5.21
CA TRP A 74 -18.79 12.72 4.21
C TRP A 74 -18.84 13.88 3.21
N ASP A 75 -18.48 15.10 3.64
CA ASP A 75 -18.67 16.32 2.84
C ASP A 75 -17.47 16.65 1.96
N ASN A 76 -16.27 16.14 2.26
CA ASN A 76 -15.03 16.60 1.63
C ASN A 76 -14.30 15.55 0.78
N GLY A 77 -14.70 14.28 0.81
CA GLY A 77 -13.96 13.17 0.20
C GLY A 77 -13.67 13.40 -1.28
N GLN A 78 -14.69 13.71 -2.08
CA GLN A 78 -14.52 13.98 -3.50
C GLN A 78 -13.65 15.21 -3.78
N ARG A 79 -13.74 16.24 -2.96
CA ARG A 79 -12.93 17.46 -3.09
C ARG A 79 -11.46 17.18 -2.79
N ILE A 80 -11.16 16.32 -1.82
CA ILE A 80 -9.78 15.90 -1.52
C ILE A 80 -9.25 15.05 -2.66
N ALA A 81 -9.98 14.03 -3.08
CA ALA A 81 -9.58 13.15 -4.17
C ALA A 81 -9.37 13.86 -5.53
N ASN A 82 -9.97 15.04 -5.73
CA ASN A 82 -9.78 15.86 -6.93
C ASN A 82 -8.61 16.85 -6.81
N ARG A 83 -7.96 16.96 -5.64
CA ARG A 83 -6.81 17.86 -5.48
C ARG A 83 -5.54 17.17 -5.95
N LYS A 84 -4.71 17.93 -6.64
CA LYS A 84 -3.35 17.52 -6.96
C LYS A 84 -2.52 17.34 -5.68
N ASP A 85 -1.61 16.38 -5.67
CA ASP A 85 -0.70 16.05 -4.56
C ASP A 85 -1.44 15.75 -3.24
N SER A 86 -2.63 15.12 -3.32
CA SER A 86 -3.41 14.76 -2.13
C SER A 86 -4.10 13.41 -2.27
N ALA A 87 -4.17 12.68 -1.16
CA ALA A 87 -4.98 11.49 -1.01
C ALA A 87 -5.89 11.62 0.22
N GLY A 88 -7.04 10.98 0.17
CA GLY A 88 -7.99 10.95 1.27
C GLY A 88 -7.57 9.95 2.33
N TRP A 89 -7.48 10.38 3.58
CA TRP A 89 -7.26 9.52 4.73
C TRP A 89 -8.59 9.37 5.50
N TYR A 90 -9.15 8.16 5.43
CA TYR A 90 -10.40 7.77 6.07
C TYR A 90 -10.09 7.18 7.45
N HIS A 91 -9.74 8.04 8.41
CA HIS A 91 -9.38 7.63 9.76
C HIS A 91 -10.55 6.91 10.44
N ARG A 92 -10.45 5.59 10.61
CA ARG A 92 -11.42 4.70 11.28
C ARG A 92 -12.88 4.86 10.84
N PHE A 93 -13.12 5.40 9.65
CA PHE A 93 -14.46 5.80 9.23
C PHE A 93 -15.32 4.62 8.75
N LEU A 94 -14.70 3.63 8.10
CA LEU A 94 -15.38 2.44 7.57
C LEU A 94 -14.88 1.15 8.23
N THR A 95 -14.02 1.25 9.25
CA THR A 95 -13.25 0.12 9.77
C THR A 95 -13.23 0.13 11.29
N LYS A 96 -12.98 -1.01 11.90
CA LYS A 96 -12.77 -1.13 13.35
C LYS A 96 -11.29 -0.93 13.72
N HIS A 97 -10.38 -1.33 12.84
CA HIS A 97 -8.95 -1.44 13.14
C HIS A 97 -8.03 -0.81 12.09
N SER A 98 -8.48 -0.66 10.84
CA SER A 98 -7.64 -0.20 9.74
C SER A 98 -7.77 1.28 9.46
N GLU A 99 -6.68 1.88 9.01
CA GLU A 99 -6.65 3.20 8.41
C GLU A 99 -6.76 3.04 6.89
N VAL A 100 -7.74 3.69 6.27
CA VAL A 100 -7.96 3.59 4.83
C VAL A 100 -7.49 4.84 4.12
N ILE A 101 -6.71 4.66 3.06
CA ILE A 101 -6.19 5.75 2.23
C ILE A 101 -6.60 5.50 0.79
N ALA A 102 -7.22 6.49 0.17
CA ALA A 102 -7.70 6.35 -1.20
C ALA A 102 -7.43 7.59 -2.05
N ASP A 103 -7.21 7.33 -3.34
CA ASP A 103 -7.13 8.37 -4.35
C ASP A 103 -7.49 7.80 -5.73
N HIS A 104 -7.71 8.69 -6.70
CA HIS A 104 -8.02 8.30 -8.06
C HIS A 104 -6.82 7.73 -8.82
N LYS A 105 -7.07 6.69 -9.62
CA LYS A 105 -6.07 6.09 -10.53
C LYS A 105 -5.53 7.06 -11.58
N THR A 106 -6.24 8.14 -11.84
CA THR A 106 -5.84 9.18 -12.81
C THR A 106 -4.98 10.25 -12.17
N GLN A 107 -4.76 10.17 -10.86
CA GLN A 107 -3.99 11.11 -10.07
C GLN A 107 -2.81 10.41 -9.38
N GLU A 108 -2.66 10.60 -8.08
CA GLU A 108 -1.46 10.19 -7.35
C GLU A 108 -1.36 8.66 -7.21
N PHE A 109 -2.50 7.94 -7.17
CA PHE A 109 -2.53 6.49 -7.07
C PHE A 109 -2.50 5.75 -8.42
N LYS A 110 -2.10 6.43 -9.50
CA LYS A 110 -1.97 5.81 -10.85
C LYS A 110 -1.01 4.62 -10.87
N THR A 111 -0.02 4.60 -9.99
CA THR A 111 1.00 3.54 -9.90
C THR A 111 0.72 2.53 -8.79
N LEU A 112 -0.27 2.75 -7.92
CA LEU A 112 -0.66 1.81 -6.85
C LEU A 112 -0.88 0.37 -7.35
N PRO A 113 -1.43 0.11 -8.57
CA PRO A 113 -1.56 -1.24 -9.09
C PRO A 113 -0.24 -2.01 -9.26
N LYS A 114 0.89 -1.33 -9.24
CA LYS A 114 2.23 -1.94 -9.38
C LYS A 114 2.84 -2.38 -8.04
N VAL A 115 2.25 -1.98 -6.91
CA VAL A 115 2.71 -2.39 -5.58
C VAL A 115 2.64 -3.90 -5.44
N GLN A 116 3.69 -4.48 -4.85
CA GLN A 116 3.83 -5.92 -4.62
C GLN A 116 4.03 -6.21 -3.14
N VAL A 117 3.71 -7.45 -2.74
CA VAL A 117 3.98 -7.94 -1.40
C VAL A 117 5.48 -7.80 -1.11
N GLY A 118 5.81 -7.26 0.06
CA GLY A 118 7.18 -6.93 0.47
C GLY A 118 7.63 -5.50 0.17
N ASP A 119 6.89 -4.74 -0.66
CA ASP A 119 7.18 -3.32 -0.88
C ASP A 119 7.01 -2.54 0.43
N ARG A 120 7.88 -1.53 0.62
CA ARG A 120 7.80 -0.64 1.77
C ARG A 120 6.92 0.56 1.47
N ALA A 121 6.25 1.01 2.52
CA ALA A 121 5.59 2.30 2.55
C ALA A 121 5.92 3.05 3.84
N TYR A 122 5.75 4.35 3.82
CA TYR A 122 6.00 5.22 4.97
C TYR A 122 4.85 6.20 5.12
N ILE A 123 4.28 6.28 6.32
CA ILE A 123 3.37 7.35 6.67
C ILE A 123 4.12 8.31 7.59
N LEU A 124 4.28 9.53 7.11
CA LEU A 124 4.87 10.63 7.86
C LEU A 124 3.75 11.40 8.52
N THR A 125 3.76 11.51 9.84
CA THR A 125 2.85 12.39 10.59
C THR A 125 3.64 13.55 11.19
N LYS A 126 2.98 14.44 11.92
CA LYS A 126 3.67 15.52 12.63
C LYS A 126 4.73 14.98 13.61
N ASP A 127 4.40 13.86 14.24
CA ASP A 127 5.13 13.38 15.43
C ASP A 127 6.05 12.19 15.12
N GLU A 128 5.75 11.40 14.08
CA GLU A 128 6.46 10.14 13.81
C GLU A 128 6.56 9.77 12.33
N ILE A 129 7.43 8.82 12.04
CA ILE A 129 7.53 8.09 10.79
C ILE A 129 7.08 6.65 11.03
N ILE A 130 5.96 6.26 10.44
CA ILE A 130 5.44 4.89 10.51
C ILE A 130 5.96 4.14 9.30
N ALA A 131 6.79 3.12 9.53
CA ALA A 131 7.29 2.24 8.49
C ALA A 131 6.37 1.03 8.32
N LEU A 132 6.02 0.73 7.09
CA LEU A 132 5.05 -0.28 6.71
C LEU A 132 5.65 -1.23 5.68
N THR A 133 5.16 -2.47 5.68
CA THR A 133 5.44 -3.46 4.63
C THR A 133 4.12 -3.92 4.01
N CYS A 134 4.06 -4.00 2.69
CA CYS A 134 2.93 -4.57 1.98
C CYS A 134 2.82 -6.06 2.28
N THR A 135 1.72 -6.49 2.87
CA THR A 135 1.45 -7.87 3.25
C THR A 135 0.56 -8.59 2.26
N TRP A 136 -0.30 -7.85 1.55
CA TRP A 136 -1.09 -8.37 0.45
C TRP A 136 -1.47 -7.27 -0.55
N ALA A 137 -1.74 -7.68 -1.79
CA ALA A 137 -2.16 -6.79 -2.86
C ALA A 137 -3.08 -7.55 -3.82
N ILE A 138 -4.33 -7.11 -3.95
CA ILE A 138 -5.37 -7.78 -4.71
C ILE A 138 -6.17 -6.83 -5.60
N ASP A 139 -6.81 -7.37 -6.61
CA ASP A 139 -7.90 -6.70 -7.30
C ASP A 139 -9.22 -7.13 -6.66
N GLY A 140 -10.11 -6.19 -6.43
CA GLY A 140 -11.37 -6.41 -5.75
C GLY A 140 -12.48 -5.50 -6.24
N HIS A 141 -13.50 -5.36 -5.41
CA HIS A 141 -14.70 -4.60 -5.75
C HIS A 141 -15.01 -3.50 -4.73
N ASN A 142 -15.43 -2.35 -5.23
CA ASN A 142 -16.05 -1.30 -4.43
C ASN A 142 -17.57 -1.46 -4.57
N THR A 143 -18.25 -1.76 -3.48
CA THR A 143 -19.72 -1.92 -3.44
C THR A 143 -20.44 -0.62 -3.08
N GLY A 144 -19.68 0.44 -2.79
CA GLY A 144 -20.18 1.70 -2.25
C GLY A 144 -19.98 1.80 -0.73
N ASP A 145 -20.39 0.76 0.00
CA ASP A 145 -20.26 0.70 1.47
C ASP A 145 -18.99 -0.03 1.92
N TYR A 146 -18.48 -0.97 1.10
CA TYR A 146 -17.35 -1.82 1.42
C TYR A 146 -16.40 -1.97 0.24
N ILE A 147 -15.13 -2.23 0.58
CA ILE A 147 -14.11 -2.73 -0.35
C ILE A 147 -13.96 -4.22 -0.08
N THR A 148 -14.05 -5.03 -1.12
CA THR A 148 -14.07 -6.49 -1.02
C THR A 148 -13.06 -7.14 -1.95
N ASP A 149 -12.70 -8.40 -1.68
CA ASP A 149 -11.99 -9.27 -2.61
C ASP A 149 -12.89 -9.72 -3.80
N ALA A 150 -12.35 -10.60 -4.65
CA ALA A 150 -13.09 -11.18 -5.78
C ALA A 150 -14.28 -12.06 -5.35
N ASN A 151 -14.31 -12.55 -4.13
CA ASN A 151 -15.37 -13.37 -3.54
C ASN A 151 -16.37 -12.55 -2.71
N TYR A 152 -16.26 -11.22 -2.76
CA TYR A 152 -17.08 -10.28 -1.99
C TYR A 152 -16.89 -10.34 -0.46
N HIS A 153 -15.76 -10.86 0.03
CA HIS A 153 -15.39 -10.72 1.43
C HIS A 153 -14.77 -9.34 1.67
N SER A 154 -15.17 -8.66 2.74
CA SER A 154 -14.58 -7.37 3.11
C SER A 154 -13.10 -7.53 3.43
N VAL A 155 -12.26 -6.66 2.89
CA VAL A 155 -10.80 -6.68 3.10
C VAL A 155 -10.29 -5.42 3.80
N ILE A 156 -11.20 -4.55 4.24
CA ILE A 156 -10.81 -3.26 4.83
C ILE A 156 -10.12 -3.45 6.18
N ASP A 157 -10.49 -4.48 6.94
CA ASP A 157 -9.92 -4.76 8.27
C ASP A 157 -8.82 -5.84 8.26
N ASP A 158 -8.33 -6.22 7.07
CA ASP A 158 -7.34 -7.31 6.92
C ASP A 158 -5.88 -6.81 7.03
N ALA A 159 -5.64 -5.52 7.25
CA ALA A 159 -4.33 -4.92 7.50
C ALA A 159 -4.48 -3.66 8.35
N GLU A 160 -3.39 -3.17 8.96
CA GLU A 160 -3.39 -1.92 9.72
C GLU A 160 -3.67 -0.70 8.83
N TYR A 161 -3.14 -0.69 7.62
CA TYR A 161 -3.34 0.35 6.61
C TYR A 161 -3.77 -0.28 5.30
N VAL A 162 -4.84 0.23 4.72
CA VAL A 162 -5.35 -0.23 3.42
C VAL A 162 -5.37 0.92 2.44
N CYS A 163 -4.63 0.79 1.34
CA CYS A 163 -4.65 1.73 0.24
C CYS A 163 -5.47 1.19 -0.91
N TYR A 164 -6.34 2.00 -1.53
CA TYR A 164 -7.05 1.56 -2.72
C TYR A 164 -7.21 2.65 -3.78
N THR A 165 -7.35 2.22 -5.03
CA THR A 165 -7.68 3.06 -6.18
C THR A 165 -8.59 2.32 -7.14
N CYS A 166 -9.42 3.07 -7.89
CA CYS A 166 -10.24 2.48 -8.94
C CYS A 166 -9.36 1.96 -10.08
N LEU A 167 -9.73 0.84 -10.70
CA LEU A 167 -9.10 0.30 -11.92
C LEU A 167 -9.88 0.73 -13.18
N LYS A 168 -10.89 -0.07 -13.57
CA LYS A 168 -11.77 0.23 -14.68
C LYS A 168 -13.18 0.51 -14.17
N GLY A 169 -13.60 1.76 -14.26
CA GLY A 169 -14.81 2.20 -13.58
C GLY A 169 -14.60 2.31 -12.06
N TRP A 170 -15.65 2.64 -11.33
CA TRP A 170 -15.59 2.82 -9.87
C TRP A 170 -15.74 1.51 -9.08
N ARG A 171 -16.29 0.47 -9.72
CA ARG A 171 -16.59 -0.82 -9.06
C ARG A 171 -15.37 -1.72 -8.91
N ASN A 172 -14.42 -1.67 -9.84
CA ASN A 172 -13.21 -2.49 -9.77
C ASN A 172 -12.08 -1.66 -9.15
N VAL A 173 -11.45 -2.20 -8.14
CA VAL A 173 -10.40 -1.51 -7.38
C VAL A 173 -9.16 -2.36 -7.26
N ARG A 174 -8.00 -1.72 -7.22
CA ARG A 174 -6.78 -2.28 -6.66
C ARG A 174 -6.75 -1.96 -5.19
N VAL A 175 -6.56 -2.95 -4.36
CA VAL A 175 -6.46 -2.83 -2.90
C VAL A 175 -5.12 -3.39 -2.45
N VAL A 176 -4.47 -2.68 -1.56
CA VAL A 176 -3.14 -3.04 -1.03
C VAL A 176 -3.18 -2.88 0.49
N GLY A 177 -2.84 -3.95 1.20
CA GLY A 177 -2.74 -3.95 2.66
C GLY A 177 -1.29 -3.82 3.11
N PHE A 178 -1.09 -3.01 4.14
CA PHE A 178 0.20 -2.76 4.76
C PHE A 178 0.09 -2.94 6.28
N ASP A 179 1.11 -3.56 6.86
CA ASP A 179 1.26 -3.68 8.31
C ASP A 179 2.53 -3.00 8.78
N SER A 180 2.53 -2.55 10.02
CA SER A 180 3.67 -1.89 10.65
C SER A 180 4.89 -2.81 10.72
N VAL A 181 6.05 -2.25 10.41
CA VAL A 181 7.32 -2.96 10.58
C VAL A 181 7.61 -3.13 12.07
N PRO A 182 7.87 -4.36 12.57
CA PRO A 182 8.25 -4.58 13.95
C PRO A 182 9.47 -3.73 14.36
N GLY A 183 9.37 -3.01 15.46
CA GLY A 183 10.40 -2.08 15.93
C GLY A 183 10.41 -0.71 15.19
N GLY A 184 9.49 -0.52 14.24
CA GLY A 184 9.25 0.76 13.57
C GLY A 184 10.36 1.20 12.60
N PHE A 185 10.31 2.45 12.22
CA PHE A 185 11.22 3.05 11.23
C PHE A 185 12.70 2.90 11.63
N ARG A 186 13.02 3.11 12.90
CA ARG A 186 14.41 3.05 13.39
C ARG A 186 15.02 1.66 13.23
N SER A 187 14.26 0.58 13.52
CA SER A 187 14.77 -0.78 13.45
C SER A 187 15.18 -1.21 12.03
N LEU A 188 14.55 -0.62 10.99
CA LEU A 188 14.95 -0.87 9.61
C LEU A 188 16.41 -0.48 9.33
N PHE A 189 16.94 0.51 10.06
CA PHE A 189 18.29 1.02 9.86
C PHE A 189 19.29 0.43 10.85
N GLU A 190 18.90 0.26 12.11
CA GLU A 190 19.75 -0.33 13.16
C GLU A 190 20.09 -1.78 12.84
N ASN A 191 19.13 -2.58 12.39
CA ASN A 191 19.31 -3.97 11.99
C ASN A 191 20.22 -4.14 10.73
N ASN A 192 20.45 -3.07 9.98
CA ASN A 192 21.34 -3.05 8.83
C ASN A 192 22.70 -2.37 9.15
N GLY A 193 23.04 -2.17 10.43
CA GLY A 193 24.34 -1.62 10.86
C GLY A 193 24.49 -0.11 10.69
N TYR A 194 23.38 0.62 10.53
CA TYR A 194 23.38 2.08 10.46
C TYR A 194 22.97 2.64 11.82
N LEU A 195 23.97 3.16 12.55
CA LEU A 195 23.75 3.98 13.74
C LEU A 195 23.43 5.42 13.30
N PHE A 196 22.42 6.03 13.89
CA PHE A 196 22.09 7.45 13.77
C PHE A 196 22.85 8.25 14.83
#